data_d2c589b66e7874c3e7ce150be6ddc385
#
_entry.id   d2c589b66e7874c3e7ce150be6ddc385
#
_cell.length_a   1.000
_cell.length_b   1.000
_cell.length_c   1.000
_cell.angle_alpha   90.00
_cell.angle_beta   90.00
_cell.angle_gamma   90.00
#
_symmetry.space_group_name_H-M   'P 1'
#
loop_
_entity.id
_entity.type
_entity.pdbx_description
1 polymer ?
#
loop_
_entity_poly.entity_id
_entity_poly.type
_entity_poly.pdbx_seq_one_letter_code
_entity_poly.pdbx_strand_id
1 'polypeptide(L)'
;MNLPSGDKAYTRAGALKTDADGKIVTSDGYTIEPNLTIPAKTTSISIESDGTVTVQIQGQSSPQQIGRLELANFINPTGLRAIGKNLFMESDASGSPTTGRPGENGMGTVLQGFLEMSNVNVMQEMINMIIGQRAYEVNSKAIQAADEMLQMTNNLRR
;
A
#
# COMPACT_ATOMS: atom_id res chain seq x y z
N MET A 1 -9.82 -1.50 -8.82
CA MET A 1 -9.25 -0.92 -10.05
C MET A 1 -9.10 -2.00 -11.10
N ASN A 2 -9.09 -1.62 -12.38
CA ASN A 2 -9.03 -2.55 -13.49
C ASN A 2 -7.64 -2.53 -14.12
N LEU A 3 -7.06 -3.72 -14.28
CA LEU A 3 -5.80 -3.92 -15.01
C LEU A 3 -6.08 -4.00 -16.52
N PRO A 4 -5.10 -3.72 -17.37
CA PRO A 4 -5.22 -3.92 -18.83
C PRO A 4 -5.52 -5.37 -19.23
N SER A 5 -5.18 -6.34 -18.39
CA SER A 5 -5.51 -7.76 -18.57
C SER A 5 -7.01 -8.08 -18.36
N GLY A 6 -7.79 -7.14 -17.82
CA GLY A 6 -9.19 -7.35 -17.42
C GLY A 6 -9.38 -7.85 -15.99
N ASP A 7 -8.29 -8.12 -15.29
CA ASP A 7 -8.33 -8.54 -13.89
C ASP A 7 -8.56 -7.36 -12.95
N LYS A 8 -9.17 -7.64 -11.78
CA LYS A 8 -9.31 -6.65 -10.72
C LYS A 8 -8.10 -6.67 -9.80
N ALA A 9 -7.56 -5.50 -9.52
CA ALA A 9 -6.51 -5.30 -8.54
C ALA A 9 -6.94 -4.31 -7.46
N TYR A 10 -6.30 -4.42 -6.30
CA TYR A 10 -6.58 -3.62 -5.11
C TYR A 10 -5.31 -2.88 -4.71
N THR A 11 -5.46 -1.69 -4.16
CA THR A 11 -4.33 -0.90 -3.67
C THR A 11 -4.68 -0.20 -2.37
N ARG A 12 -3.66 0.03 -1.55
CA ARG A 12 -3.73 0.93 -0.39
C ARG A 12 -3.19 2.32 -0.69
N ALA A 13 -2.57 2.51 -1.86
CA ALA A 13 -1.98 3.79 -2.25
C ALA A 13 -3.10 4.79 -2.59
N GLY A 14 -3.18 5.87 -1.81
CA GLY A 14 -4.12 6.97 -2.00
C GLY A 14 -3.62 8.08 -2.93
N ALA A 15 -2.45 7.92 -3.56
CA ALA A 15 -1.89 8.90 -4.50
C ALA A 15 -2.59 8.78 -5.86
N LEU A 16 -3.78 9.36 -5.96
CA LEU A 16 -4.60 9.37 -7.17
C LEU A 16 -4.32 10.62 -8.00
N LYS A 17 -4.45 10.50 -9.32
CA LYS A 17 -4.29 11.58 -10.29
C LYS A 17 -5.45 11.58 -11.26
N THR A 18 -5.60 12.65 -12.01
CA THR A 18 -6.56 12.75 -13.13
C THR A 18 -5.80 12.57 -14.43
N ASP A 19 -6.30 11.75 -15.34
CA ASP A 19 -5.76 11.63 -16.70
C ASP A 19 -6.28 12.73 -17.64
N ALA A 20 -5.88 12.68 -18.91
CA ALA A 20 -6.29 13.66 -19.92
C ALA A 20 -7.80 13.61 -20.22
N ASP A 21 -8.45 12.49 -19.97
CA ASP A 21 -9.90 12.29 -20.15
C ASP A 21 -10.71 12.68 -18.91
N GLY A 22 -10.05 13.14 -17.83
CA GLY A 22 -10.68 13.47 -16.57
C GLY A 22 -10.99 12.26 -15.68
N LYS A 23 -10.51 11.05 -16.00
CA LYS A 23 -10.71 9.87 -15.16
C LYS A 23 -9.73 9.88 -14.00
N ILE A 24 -10.18 9.38 -12.86
CA ILE A 24 -9.30 9.21 -11.70
C ILE A 24 -8.49 7.93 -11.87
N VAL A 25 -7.16 8.08 -11.86
CA VAL A 25 -6.20 6.99 -12.07
C VAL A 25 -5.15 6.97 -10.98
N THR A 26 -4.48 5.83 -10.82
CA THR A 26 -3.30 5.71 -9.96
C THR A 26 -2.09 6.40 -10.58
N SER A 27 -0.99 6.49 -9.85
CA SER A 27 0.29 7.01 -10.35
C SER A 27 0.78 6.28 -11.61
N ASP A 28 0.41 5.01 -11.76
CA ASP A 28 0.79 4.14 -12.88
C ASP A 28 -0.24 4.14 -14.02
N GLY A 29 -1.32 4.93 -13.93
CA GLY A 29 -2.32 5.06 -14.98
C GLY A 29 -3.46 4.04 -14.93
N TYR A 30 -3.59 3.24 -13.87
CA TYR A 30 -4.74 2.33 -13.72
C TYR A 30 -5.98 3.06 -13.24
N THR A 31 -7.12 2.81 -13.88
CA THR A 31 -8.40 3.41 -13.49
C THR A 31 -8.95 2.79 -12.21
N ILE A 32 -9.48 3.62 -11.33
CA ILE A 32 -10.17 3.15 -10.13
C ILE A 32 -11.61 2.73 -10.45
N GLU A 33 -12.17 1.88 -9.61
CA GLU A 33 -13.57 1.48 -9.67
C GLU A 33 -14.31 2.05 -8.43
N PRO A 34 -15.51 2.65 -8.61
CA PRO A 34 -16.20 2.93 -9.87
C PRO A 34 -15.46 3.98 -10.72
N ASN A 35 -15.63 3.89 -12.04
CA ASN A 35 -15.03 4.85 -12.98
C ASN A 35 -15.65 6.25 -12.79
N LEU A 36 -14.94 7.10 -12.06
CA LEU A 36 -15.33 8.47 -11.82
C LEU A 36 -14.64 9.37 -12.85
N THR A 37 -15.45 10.15 -13.57
CA THR A 37 -14.93 11.11 -14.54
C THR A 37 -15.20 12.53 -14.05
N ILE A 38 -14.14 13.31 -13.96
CA ILE A 38 -14.18 14.72 -13.55
C ILE A 38 -14.54 15.54 -14.77
N PRO A 39 -15.62 16.34 -14.74
CA PRO A 39 -16.01 17.19 -15.86
C PRO A 39 -14.94 18.23 -16.21
N ALA A 40 -14.86 18.57 -17.49
CA ALA A 40 -14.04 19.69 -17.93
C ALA A 40 -14.48 20.99 -17.23
N LYS A 41 -13.53 21.90 -16.95
CA LYS A 41 -13.74 23.17 -16.22
C LYS A 41 -14.07 23.00 -14.72
N THR A 42 -13.74 21.87 -14.10
CA THR A 42 -13.76 21.72 -12.65
C THR A 42 -12.73 22.64 -12.00
N THR A 43 -13.19 23.44 -11.04
CA THR A 43 -12.32 24.39 -10.29
C THR A 43 -11.78 23.74 -9.02
N SER A 44 -12.57 22.91 -8.37
CA SER A 44 -12.15 22.18 -7.15
C SER A 44 -12.85 20.83 -7.05
N ILE A 45 -12.18 19.88 -6.40
CA ILE A 45 -12.68 18.54 -6.10
C ILE A 45 -12.67 18.40 -4.58
N SER A 46 -13.78 17.93 -4.02
CA SER A 46 -13.91 17.59 -2.61
C SER A 46 -14.33 16.14 -2.46
N ILE A 47 -13.66 15.42 -1.57
CA ILE A 47 -13.96 14.03 -1.22
C ILE A 47 -14.32 14.01 0.25
N GLU A 48 -15.54 13.58 0.56
CA GLU A 48 -16.04 13.47 1.92
C GLU A 48 -15.58 12.16 2.58
N SER A 49 -15.69 12.09 3.90
CA SER A 49 -15.24 10.95 4.68
C SER A 49 -15.99 9.65 4.35
N ASP A 50 -17.18 9.73 3.81
CA ASP A 50 -18.00 8.61 3.33
C ASP A 50 -17.67 8.18 1.88
N GLY A 51 -16.63 8.81 1.29
CA GLY A 51 -16.20 8.56 -0.09
C GLY A 51 -16.98 9.30 -1.16
N THR A 52 -17.94 10.15 -0.81
CA THR A 52 -18.69 10.97 -1.78
C THR A 52 -17.77 11.98 -2.44
N VAL A 53 -17.74 11.97 -3.78
CA VAL A 53 -16.92 12.88 -4.59
C VAL A 53 -17.79 13.95 -5.19
N THR A 54 -17.50 15.21 -4.83
CA THR A 54 -18.18 16.40 -5.32
C THR A 54 -17.20 17.30 -6.06
N VAL A 55 -17.67 17.95 -7.10
CA VAL A 55 -16.88 18.88 -7.91
C VAL A 55 -17.55 20.23 -8.01
N GLN A 56 -16.76 21.28 -8.00
CA GLN A 56 -17.22 22.63 -8.31
C GLN A 56 -16.85 22.95 -9.75
N ILE A 57 -17.84 23.20 -10.59
CA ILE A 57 -17.66 23.55 -12.01
C ILE A 57 -17.69 25.07 -12.14
N GLN A 58 -16.83 25.62 -12.99
CA GLN A 58 -16.80 27.05 -13.28
C GLN A 58 -18.16 27.50 -13.87
N GLY A 59 -18.77 28.50 -13.23
CA GLY A 59 -20.07 29.03 -13.65
C GLY A 59 -21.31 28.37 -13.01
N GLN A 60 -21.13 27.38 -12.14
CA GLN A 60 -22.17 26.80 -11.30
C GLN A 60 -22.01 27.23 -9.84
N SER A 61 -23.10 27.65 -9.19
CA SER A 61 -23.06 28.09 -7.79
C SER A 61 -23.11 26.92 -6.79
N SER A 62 -23.58 25.75 -7.21
CA SER A 62 -23.71 24.57 -6.33
C SER A 62 -22.72 23.48 -6.74
N PRO A 63 -22.09 22.78 -5.77
CA PRO A 63 -21.24 21.63 -6.05
C PRO A 63 -22.08 20.50 -6.63
N GLN A 64 -21.52 19.77 -7.59
CA GLN A 64 -22.14 18.61 -8.22
C GLN A 64 -21.48 17.33 -7.72
N GLN A 65 -22.28 16.38 -7.26
CA GLN A 65 -21.80 15.04 -6.94
C GLN A 65 -21.60 14.26 -8.24
N ILE A 66 -20.39 13.72 -8.44
CA ILE A 66 -20.03 12.90 -9.60
C ILE A 66 -20.07 11.40 -9.31
N GLY A 67 -20.00 11.02 -8.03
CA GLY A 67 -20.07 9.63 -7.60
C GLY A 67 -19.51 9.43 -6.22
N ARG A 68 -19.14 8.18 -5.93
CA ARG A 68 -18.59 7.79 -4.63
C ARG A 68 -17.46 6.78 -4.80
N LEU A 69 -16.44 6.89 -3.98
CA LEU A 69 -15.39 5.90 -3.86
C LEU A 69 -15.91 4.70 -3.06
N GLU A 70 -15.55 3.50 -3.48
CA GLU A 70 -15.82 2.26 -2.78
C GLU A 70 -14.50 1.68 -2.25
N LEU A 71 -14.57 1.12 -1.04
CA LEU A 71 -13.47 0.38 -0.45
C LEU A 71 -13.72 -1.12 -0.54
N ALA A 72 -12.66 -1.89 -0.64
CA ALA A 72 -12.70 -3.34 -0.57
C ALA A 72 -12.00 -3.81 0.70
N ASN A 73 -12.65 -4.68 1.46
CA ASN A 73 -12.10 -5.33 2.64
C ASN A 73 -12.01 -6.83 2.40
N PHE A 74 -11.02 -7.47 3.00
CA PHE A 74 -10.77 -8.91 2.91
C PHE A 74 -10.76 -9.54 4.29
N ILE A 75 -11.25 -10.76 4.40
CA ILE A 75 -11.23 -11.52 5.64
C ILE A 75 -9.78 -11.74 6.10
N ASN A 76 -8.87 -12.03 5.16
CA ASN A 76 -7.46 -12.19 5.43
C ASN A 76 -6.61 -11.31 4.49
N PRO A 77 -6.33 -10.06 4.86
CA PRO A 77 -5.54 -9.14 4.02
C PRO A 77 -4.10 -9.62 3.74
N THR A 78 -3.53 -10.44 4.65
CA THR A 78 -2.17 -10.98 4.48
C THR A 78 -2.10 -12.06 3.41
N GLY A 79 -3.23 -12.69 3.07
CA GLY A 79 -3.35 -13.67 2.00
C GLY A 79 -3.37 -13.06 0.60
N LEU A 80 -3.44 -11.74 0.46
CA LEU A 80 -3.42 -11.08 -0.85
C LEU A 80 -2.09 -11.29 -1.56
N ARG A 81 -2.14 -11.57 -2.85
CA ARG A 81 -0.96 -11.73 -3.70
C ARG A 81 -0.49 -10.37 -4.21
N ALA A 82 0.70 -9.95 -3.80
CA ALA A 82 1.33 -8.75 -4.33
C ALA A 82 1.81 -8.96 -5.78
N ILE A 83 1.42 -8.07 -6.68
CA ILE A 83 1.81 -8.09 -8.10
C ILE A 83 2.77 -6.95 -8.47
N GLY A 84 3.26 -6.22 -7.46
CA GLY A 84 4.13 -5.05 -7.63
C GLY A 84 3.33 -3.74 -7.75
N LYS A 85 4.03 -2.59 -7.79
CA LYS A 85 3.44 -1.24 -7.91
C LYS A 85 2.36 -0.93 -6.87
N ASN A 86 2.50 -1.45 -5.65
CA ASN A 86 1.49 -1.37 -4.58
C ASN A 86 0.12 -1.96 -4.95
N LEU A 87 0.10 -2.91 -5.90
CA LEU A 87 -1.09 -3.61 -6.33
C LEU A 87 -1.15 -5.01 -5.73
N PHE A 88 -2.34 -5.42 -5.37
CA PHE A 88 -2.65 -6.71 -4.79
C PHE A 88 -3.78 -7.38 -5.57
N MET A 89 -3.72 -8.67 -5.72
CA MET A 89 -4.81 -9.48 -6.26
C MET A 89 -5.36 -10.41 -5.19
N GLU A 90 -6.62 -10.74 -5.32
CA GLU A 90 -7.24 -11.76 -4.47
C GLU A 90 -6.60 -13.13 -4.67
N SER A 91 -6.64 -13.95 -3.64
CA SER A 91 -6.21 -15.34 -3.65
C SER A 91 -7.18 -16.19 -2.83
N ASP A 92 -7.11 -17.49 -2.95
CA ASP A 92 -7.90 -18.41 -2.13
C ASP A 92 -7.67 -18.20 -0.62
N ALA A 93 -6.46 -17.77 -0.26
CA ALA A 93 -6.08 -17.49 1.12
C ALA A 93 -6.62 -16.15 1.64
N SER A 94 -6.89 -15.17 0.78
CA SER A 94 -7.43 -13.85 1.17
C SER A 94 -8.96 -13.89 1.36
N GLY A 95 -9.63 -14.81 0.68
CA GLY A 95 -11.07 -14.82 0.50
C GLY A 95 -11.54 -13.76 -0.50
N SER A 96 -12.83 -13.78 -0.80
CA SER A 96 -13.46 -12.83 -1.72
C SER A 96 -13.54 -11.42 -1.12
N PRO A 97 -13.40 -10.37 -1.93
CA PRO A 97 -13.51 -8.99 -1.48
C PRO A 97 -14.94 -8.65 -1.05
N THR A 98 -15.06 -8.00 0.08
CA THR A 98 -16.31 -7.35 0.51
C THR A 98 -16.18 -5.87 0.19
N THR A 99 -16.93 -5.40 -0.80
CA THR A 99 -16.97 -3.99 -1.16
C THR A 99 -18.02 -3.25 -0.36
N GLY A 100 -17.74 -1.99 -0.03
CA GLY A 100 -18.67 -1.18 0.73
C GLY A 100 -18.25 0.29 0.78
N ARG A 101 -19.07 1.06 1.48
CA ARG A 101 -18.85 2.50 1.66
C ARG A 101 -17.82 2.75 2.75
N PRO A 102 -16.94 3.77 2.56
CA PRO A 102 -16.09 4.23 3.65
C PRO A 102 -16.93 4.62 4.89
N GLY A 103 -16.45 4.21 6.07
CA GLY A 103 -17.12 4.46 7.35
C GLY A 103 -18.24 3.48 7.72
N GLU A 104 -18.65 2.56 6.84
CA GLU A 104 -19.65 1.53 7.12
C GLU A 104 -19.01 0.14 7.26
N ASN A 105 -19.67 -0.77 7.96
CA ASN A 105 -19.31 -2.19 8.07
C ASN A 105 -17.85 -2.45 8.49
N GLY A 106 -17.29 -1.60 9.35
CA GLY A 106 -15.90 -1.73 9.81
C GLY A 106 -14.86 -1.27 8.78
N MET A 107 -15.27 -0.65 7.68
CA MET A 107 -14.36 0.00 6.74
C MET A 107 -13.91 1.35 7.28
N GLY A 108 -12.63 1.69 7.07
CA GLY A 108 -12.09 2.99 7.43
C GLY A 108 -12.73 4.14 6.64
N THR A 109 -12.51 5.35 7.11
CA THR A 109 -12.94 6.59 6.42
C THR A 109 -11.89 7.06 5.42
N VAL A 110 -12.31 7.85 4.42
CA VAL A 110 -11.41 8.50 3.47
C VAL A 110 -11.11 9.91 3.93
N LEU A 111 -9.86 10.33 3.85
CA LEU A 111 -9.41 11.69 4.15
C LEU A 111 -8.69 12.27 2.94
N GLN A 112 -9.24 13.33 2.36
CA GLN A 112 -8.61 14.06 1.26
C GLN A 112 -7.44 14.90 1.76
N GLY A 113 -6.35 14.97 0.98
CA GLY A 113 -5.18 15.80 1.31
C GLY A 113 -4.18 15.11 2.25
N PHE A 114 -4.40 13.85 2.60
CA PHE A 114 -3.51 13.07 3.43
C PHE A 114 -2.98 11.86 2.66
N LEU A 115 -1.74 11.48 2.96
CA LEU A 115 -1.15 10.23 2.51
C LEU A 115 -0.81 9.39 3.74
N GLU A 116 -1.16 8.11 3.70
CA GLU A 116 -0.76 7.18 4.74
C GLU A 116 0.75 6.97 4.69
N MET A 117 1.42 7.28 5.80
CA MET A 117 2.85 7.06 5.95
C MET A 117 3.12 5.71 6.61
N SER A 118 4.30 5.16 6.35
CA SER A 118 4.77 3.97 7.07
C SER A 118 4.93 4.29 8.56
N ASN A 119 4.44 3.39 9.43
CA ASN A 119 4.66 3.47 10.88
C ASN A 119 6.00 2.85 11.31
N VAL A 120 6.84 2.43 10.36
CA VAL A 120 8.17 1.88 10.63
C VAL A 120 9.11 3.00 11.07
N ASN A 121 9.67 2.86 12.27
CA ASN A 121 10.70 3.78 12.76
C ASN A 121 12.06 3.39 12.13
N VAL A 122 12.52 4.19 11.18
CA VAL A 122 13.77 3.95 10.45
C VAL A 122 14.97 3.83 11.39
N MET A 123 15.02 4.64 12.44
CA MET A 123 16.13 4.59 13.42
C MET A 123 16.14 3.26 14.17
N GLN A 124 14.96 2.74 14.54
CA GLN A 124 14.86 1.44 15.21
C GLN A 124 15.31 0.30 14.31
N GLU A 125 14.92 0.34 13.03
CA GLU A 125 15.35 -0.67 12.06
C GLU A 125 16.84 -0.61 11.75
N MET A 126 17.44 0.57 11.74
CA MET A 126 18.90 0.71 11.64
C MET A 126 19.61 0.11 12.85
N ILE A 127 19.09 0.33 14.06
CA ILE A 127 19.64 -0.28 15.28
C ILE A 127 19.52 -1.81 15.20
N ASN A 128 18.36 -2.33 14.81
CA ASN A 128 18.14 -3.76 14.64
C ASN A 128 19.11 -4.37 13.63
N MET A 129 19.37 -3.67 12.52
CA MET A 129 20.37 -4.09 11.52
C MET A 129 21.77 -4.13 12.10
N ILE A 130 22.19 -3.11 12.87
CA ILE A 130 23.51 -3.07 13.53
C ILE A 130 23.64 -4.22 14.53
N ILE A 131 22.59 -4.48 15.33
CA ILE A 131 22.57 -5.61 16.27
C ILE A 131 22.75 -6.94 15.51
N GLY A 132 22.04 -7.12 14.39
CA GLY A 132 22.16 -8.30 13.55
C GLY A 132 23.57 -8.47 12.97
N GLN A 133 24.19 -7.39 12.50
CA GLN A 133 25.57 -7.40 12.00
C GLN A 133 26.55 -7.77 13.12
N ARG A 134 26.41 -7.20 14.32
CA ARG A 134 27.25 -7.51 15.47
C ARG A 134 27.11 -8.97 15.92
N ALA A 135 25.88 -9.49 15.93
CA ALA A 135 25.66 -10.90 16.26
C ALA A 135 26.35 -11.82 15.26
N TYR A 136 26.30 -11.49 13.96
CA TYR A 136 27.02 -12.23 12.92
C TYR A 136 28.55 -12.17 13.11
N GLU A 137 29.10 -10.98 13.39
CA GLU A 137 30.54 -10.82 13.66
C GLU A 137 30.99 -11.64 14.87
N VAL A 138 30.20 -11.62 15.96
CA VAL A 138 30.51 -12.39 17.18
C VAL A 138 30.48 -13.89 16.89
N ASN A 139 29.47 -14.37 16.18
CA ASN A 139 29.38 -15.78 15.81
C ASN A 139 30.55 -16.21 14.90
N SER A 140 30.94 -15.39 13.93
CA SER A 140 32.09 -15.66 13.06
C SER A 140 33.39 -15.74 13.84
N LYS A 141 33.63 -14.80 14.77
CA LYS A 141 34.81 -14.81 15.66
C LYS A 141 34.81 -16.02 16.59
N ALA A 142 33.65 -16.43 17.10
CA ALA A 142 33.55 -17.61 17.96
C ALA A 142 33.94 -18.90 17.20
N ILE A 143 33.50 -19.02 15.93
CA ILE A 143 33.87 -20.15 15.06
C ILE A 143 35.38 -20.14 14.80
N GLN A 144 35.97 -18.98 14.46
CA GLN A 144 37.42 -18.87 14.24
C GLN A 144 38.22 -19.24 15.49
N ALA A 145 37.80 -18.76 16.67
CA ALA A 145 38.45 -19.11 17.94
C ALA A 145 38.35 -20.62 18.25
N ALA A 146 37.21 -21.24 17.91
CA ALA A 146 37.06 -22.69 18.06
C ALA A 146 37.99 -23.47 17.11
N ASP A 147 38.11 -23.02 15.85
CA ASP A 147 39.05 -23.63 14.89
C ASP A 147 40.50 -23.50 15.34
N GLU A 148 40.88 -22.31 15.84
CA GLU A 148 42.22 -22.09 16.39
C GLU A 148 42.53 -23.01 17.60
N MET A 149 41.58 -23.19 18.52
CA MET A 149 41.72 -24.11 19.65
C MET A 149 41.87 -25.56 19.18
N LEU A 150 41.11 -25.99 18.18
CA LEU A 150 41.24 -27.34 17.61
C LEU A 150 42.58 -27.53 16.93
N GLN A 151 43.12 -26.53 16.25
CA GLN A 151 44.43 -26.56 15.62
C GLN A 151 45.57 -26.66 16.70
N MET A 152 45.46 -25.86 17.78
CA MET A 152 46.42 -25.95 18.91
C MET A 152 46.41 -27.32 19.58
N THR A 153 45.21 -27.88 19.79
CA THR A 153 45.08 -29.23 20.38
C THR A 153 45.68 -30.33 19.49
N ASN A 154 45.50 -30.21 18.17
CA ASN A 154 46.12 -31.13 17.21
C ASN A 154 47.67 -31.03 17.18
N ASN A 155 48.20 -29.83 17.34
CA ASN A 155 49.63 -29.61 17.37
C ASN A 155 50.28 -30.11 18.67
N LEU A 156 49.56 -30.11 19.80
CA LEU A 156 50.02 -30.65 21.07
C LEU A 156 50.07 -32.18 21.12
N ARG A 157 49.39 -32.86 20.20
CA ARG A 157 49.30 -34.33 20.11
C ARG A 157 50.40 -34.96 19.24
N ARG A 158 51.23 -34.13 18.62
CA ARG A 158 52.43 -34.56 17.88
C ARG A 158 53.68 -34.43 18.74
#